data_1fbc6badfe582441ab63bb0e5331b7a0
#
_entry.id   1fbc6badfe582441ab63bb0e5331b7a0
#
_cell.length_a   1.000
_cell.length_b   1.000
_cell.length_c   1.000
_cell.angle_alpha   90.00
_cell.angle_beta   90.00
_cell.angle_gamma   90.00
#
_symmetry.space_group_name_H-M   'P 1'
#
loop_
_entity.id
_entity.type
_entity.pdbx_description
1 polymer ?
#
loop_
_entity_poly.entity_id
_entity_poly.type
_entity_poly.pdbx_seq_one_letter_code
_entity_poly.pdbx_strand_id
1 'polypeptide(L)'
;MRWIGNALRPLLFGLALLLAGTAPARAMEPHALEAGQSAIPLSPHIGYRHDALAADGATEAFARAKAGEFTRIPDGNPTFGFQDGAFWFYLPVINRHAEETQWLLVQEYALSDQLDLYLRYPDGRVEHQASGDHQPFANR
;
A
#
# COMPACT_ATOMS: atom_id res chain seq x y z
N MET A 1 16.80 -61.37 1.32
CA MET A 1 17.50 -60.08 1.09
C MET A 1 16.44 -59.03 0.81
N ARG A 2 16.17 -58.12 1.77
CA ARG A 2 14.98 -57.25 1.79
C ARG A 2 15.32 -55.89 1.17
N TRP A 3 14.55 -55.51 0.16
CA TRP A 3 14.57 -54.18 -0.44
C TRP A 3 13.83 -53.17 0.46
N ILE A 4 14.54 -52.36 1.19
CA ILE A 4 14.00 -51.19 1.89
C ILE A 4 14.88 -49.99 1.50
N GLY A 5 14.61 -49.40 0.36
CA GLY A 5 15.49 -48.32 -0.13
C GLY A 5 14.83 -47.17 -0.90
N ASN A 6 13.57 -47.30 -1.33
CA ASN A 6 13.01 -46.36 -2.30
C ASN A 6 11.78 -45.54 -1.84
N ALA A 7 11.30 -45.73 -0.61
CA ALA A 7 10.13 -44.99 -0.14
C ALA A 7 10.47 -43.64 0.55
N LEU A 8 11.70 -43.45 0.99
CA LEU A 8 12.09 -42.21 1.70
C LEU A 8 12.46 -41.04 0.78
N ARG A 9 12.86 -41.32 -0.47
CA ARG A 9 13.28 -40.28 -1.41
C ARG A 9 12.16 -39.34 -1.86
N PRO A 10 10.94 -39.79 -2.20
CA PRO A 10 9.86 -38.88 -2.57
C PRO A 10 9.34 -38.06 -1.39
N LEU A 11 9.44 -38.55 -0.15
CA LEU A 11 8.99 -37.84 1.04
C LEU A 11 9.91 -36.64 1.36
N LEU A 12 11.22 -36.79 1.17
CA LEU A 12 12.19 -35.72 1.35
C LEU A 12 12.09 -34.63 0.25
N PHE A 13 11.75 -35.05 -0.98
CA PHE A 13 11.53 -34.10 -2.07
C PHE A 13 10.22 -33.31 -1.89
N GLY A 14 9.16 -33.91 -1.38
CA GLY A 14 7.91 -33.25 -1.05
C GLY A 14 8.05 -32.24 0.09
N LEU A 15 8.86 -32.57 1.11
CA LEU A 15 9.11 -31.68 2.24
C LEU A 15 10.00 -30.49 1.84
N ALA A 16 10.96 -30.69 0.94
CA ALA A 16 11.80 -29.60 0.41
C ALA A 16 11.01 -28.63 -0.47
N LEU A 17 9.98 -29.09 -1.20
CA LEU A 17 9.13 -28.23 -2.02
C LEU A 17 8.14 -27.38 -1.17
N LEU A 18 7.76 -27.84 0.02
CA LEU A 18 6.91 -27.10 0.94
C LEU A 18 7.63 -25.97 1.68
N LEU A 19 8.98 -25.99 1.71
CA LEU A 19 9.81 -24.95 2.32
C LEU A 19 10.27 -23.88 1.29
N ALA A 20 9.98 -24.09 0.02
CA ALA A 20 10.35 -23.18 -1.05
C ALA A 20 9.21 -22.18 -1.33
N GLY A 21 9.12 -21.10 -0.54
CA GLY A 21 8.50 -19.92 -1.06
C GLY A 21 7.37 -19.27 -0.29
N THR A 22 7.63 -18.79 0.88
CA THR A 22 7.04 -17.52 1.29
C THR A 22 8.17 -16.50 1.33
N ALA A 23 8.43 -15.85 0.21
CA ALA A 23 9.20 -14.62 0.27
C ALA A 23 8.48 -13.72 1.28
N PRO A 24 9.16 -13.21 2.31
CA PRO A 24 8.52 -12.33 3.27
C PRO A 24 7.93 -11.15 2.50
N ALA A 25 6.63 -10.91 2.69
CA ALA A 25 6.00 -9.72 2.19
C ALA A 25 6.80 -8.51 2.70
N ARG A 26 7.41 -7.76 1.79
CA ARG A 26 8.29 -6.67 2.17
C ARG A 26 7.46 -5.41 2.34
N ALA A 27 7.47 -4.83 3.54
CA ALA A 27 6.89 -3.52 3.77
C ALA A 27 7.50 -2.49 2.80
N MET A 28 6.71 -1.52 2.39
CA MET A 28 7.17 -0.45 1.49
C MET A 28 8.17 0.46 2.22
N GLU A 29 9.27 0.77 1.53
CA GLU A 29 10.26 1.71 2.05
C GLU A 29 9.70 3.14 2.02
N PRO A 30 9.92 3.94 3.07
CA PRO A 30 9.48 5.33 3.10
C PRO A 30 10.17 6.16 2.02
N HIS A 31 9.38 6.99 1.31
CA HIS A 31 9.91 8.00 0.42
C HIS A 31 10.39 9.21 1.23
N ALA A 32 11.61 9.66 0.98
CA ALA A 32 12.17 10.83 1.65
C ALA A 32 11.73 12.12 0.95
N LEU A 33 11.16 13.05 1.70
CA LEU A 33 10.89 14.41 1.27
C LEU A 33 12.12 15.26 1.62
N GLU A 34 12.84 15.72 0.60
CA GLU A 34 14.14 16.38 0.77
C GLU A 34 14.08 17.86 0.40
N ALA A 35 15.04 18.64 0.89
CA ALA A 35 15.17 20.06 0.56
C ALA A 35 15.36 20.29 -0.95
N GLY A 36 14.78 21.37 -1.47
CA GLY A 36 14.92 21.78 -2.86
C GLY A 36 14.01 21.03 -3.85
N GLN A 37 13.14 20.15 -3.39
CA GLN A 37 12.13 19.50 -4.23
C GLN A 37 10.85 20.35 -4.25
N SER A 38 10.50 20.90 -5.41
CA SER A 38 9.28 21.70 -5.59
C SER A 38 8.05 20.87 -5.95
N ALA A 39 8.26 19.72 -6.59
CA ALA A 39 7.22 18.73 -6.90
C ALA A 39 7.83 17.33 -6.99
N ILE A 40 7.14 16.36 -6.43
CA ILE A 40 7.59 14.97 -6.37
C ILE A 40 6.50 14.08 -6.97
N PRO A 41 6.76 13.38 -8.09
CA PRO A 41 5.85 12.36 -8.60
C PRO A 41 5.80 11.19 -7.61
N LEU A 42 4.64 10.93 -7.03
CA LEU A 42 4.49 9.91 -5.99
C LEU A 42 4.16 8.52 -6.53
N SER A 43 3.64 8.42 -7.75
CA SER A 43 3.22 7.14 -8.35
C SER A 43 4.22 6.00 -8.21
N PRO A 44 5.55 6.20 -8.41
CA PRO A 44 6.53 5.13 -8.24
C PRO A 44 6.69 4.64 -6.80
N HIS A 45 6.20 5.42 -5.81
CA HIS A 45 6.38 5.18 -4.37
C HIS A 45 5.10 4.70 -3.69
N ILE A 46 3.98 4.65 -4.43
CA ILE A 46 2.68 4.25 -3.90
C ILE A 46 2.48 2.75 -4.08
N GLY A 47 1.97 2.12 -3.04
CA GLY A 47 1.37 0.79 -3.14
C GLY A 47 -0.15 0.89 -3.20
N TYR A 48 -0.78 -0.08 -3.84
CA TYR A 48 -2.24 -0.18 -3.88
C TYR A 48 -2.73 -1.55 -3.46
N ARG A 49 -3.97 -1.60 -3.01
CA ARG A 49 -4.71 -2.82 -2.70
C ARG A 49 -6.19 -2.61 -3.02
N HIS A 50 -6.81 -3.55 -3.71
CA HIS A 50 -8.24 -3.58 -3.93
C HIS A 50 -8.94 -4.33 -2.79
N ASP A 51 -9.90 -3.67 -2.16
CA ASP A 51 -10.82 -4.23 -1.17
C ASP A 51 -12.21 -4.35 -1.82
N ALA A 52 -12.49 -5.50 -2.41
CA ALA A 52 -13.69 -5.74 -3.22
C ALA A 52 -15.01 -5.60 -2.43
N LEU A 53 -14.96 -5.70 -1.12
CA LEU A 53 -16.14 -5.57 -0.25
C LEU A 53 -16.22 -4.21 0.44
N ALA A 54 -15.23 -3.34 0.28
CA ALA A 54 -15.08 -2.09 1.03
C ALA A 54 -15.26 -2.30 2.55
N ALA A 55 -14.70 -3.40 3.06
CA ALA A 55 -14.88 -3.82 4.44
C ALA A 55 -13.77 -3.33 5.37
N ASP A 56 -12.59 -3.01 4.82
CA ASP A 56 -11.47 -2.53 5.60
C ASP A 56 -11.67 -1.06 6.00
N GLY A 57 -11.41 -0.73 7.26
CA GLY A 57 -11.22 0.63 7.72
C GLY A 57 -9.74 1.03 7.67
N ALA A 58 -9.43 2.26 8.13
CA ALA A 58 -8.06 2.77 8.14
C ALA A 58 -7.12 1.90 9.01
N THR A 59 -7.60 1.38 10.13
CA THR A 59 -6.80 0.53 11.02
C THR A 59 -6.37 -0.75 10.31
N GLU A 60 -7.30 -1.41 9.64
CA GLU A 60 -7.05 -2.63 8.85
C GLU A 60 -6.10 -2.34 7.70
N ALA A 61 -6.34 -1.25 6.96
CA ALA A 61 -5.48 -0.84 5.85
C ALA A 61 -4.03 -0.60 6.30
N PHE A 62 -3.81 0.08 7.43
CA PHE A 62 -2.48 0.26 8.00
C PHE A 62 -1.84 -1.05 8.47
N ALA A 63 -2.61 -1.97 9.05
CA ALA A 63 -2.11 -3.28 9.44
C ALA A 63 -1.67 -4.10 8.22
N ARG A 64 -2.45 -4.10 7.15
CA ARG A 64 -2.13 -4.76 5.89
C ARG A 64 -0.91 -4.15 5.20
N ALA A 65 -0.76 -2.82 5.23
CA ALA A 65 0.43 -2.15 4.71
C ALA A 65 1.70 -2.58 5.46
N LYS A 66 1.62 -2.68 6.80
CA LYS A 66 2.71 -3.19 7.62
C LYS A 66 3.02 -4.66 7.35
N ALA A 67 2.01 -5.46 7.01
CA ALA A 67 2.17 -6.86 6.60
C ALA A 67 2.71 -7.02 5.16
N GLY A 68 2.89 -5.92 4.41
CA GLY A 68 3.39 -5.95 3.03
C GLY A 68 2.34 -6.42 2.00
N GLU A 69 1.06 -6.25 2.29
CA GLU A 69 -0.06 -6.69 1.42
C GLU A 69 -0.41 -5.67 0.32
N PHE A 70 0.36 -4.61 0.17
CA PHE A 70 0.20 -3.63 -0.88
C PHE A 70 1.15 -3.91 -2.04
N THR A 71 0.61 -3.91 -3.25
CA THR A 71 1.37 -4.08 -4.49
C THR A 71 1.82 -2.70 -4.99
N ARG A 72 3.07 -2.57 -5.45
CA ARG A 72 3.52 -1.32 -6.09
C ARG A 72 2.69 -1.05 -7.33
N ILE A 73 2.35 0.22 -7.53
CA ILE A 73 1.71 0.66 -8.78
C ILE A 73 2.70 0.43 -9.93
N PRO A 74 2.29 -0.23 -11.03
CA PRO A 74 3.11 -0.32 -12.23
C PRO A 74 3.46 1.06 -12.77
N ASP A 75 4.55 1.15 -13.52
CA ASP A 75 4.95 2.41 -14.16
C ASP A 75 3.81 3.00 -15.01
N GLY A 76 3.61 4.30 -14.89
CA GLY A 76 2.57 5.05 -15.56
C GLY A 76 1.36 5.36 -14.68
N ASN A 77 0.26 5.73 -15.31
CA ASN A 77 -1.01 6.01 -14.62
C ASN A 77 -1.87 4.75 -14.63
N PRO A 78 -1.96 4.01 -13.53
CA PRO A 78 -2.73 2.78 -13.50
C PRO A 78 -4.23 3.08 -13.69
N THR A 79 -4.86 2.31 -14.58
CA THR A 79 -6.31 2.30 -14.74
C THR A 79 -6.85 1.00 -14.20
N PHE A 80 -7.68 1.07 -13.17
CA PHE A 80 -8.25 -0.10 -12.52
C PHE A 80 -9.61 -0.53 -13.11
N GLY A 81 -10.14 0.26 -14.04
CA GLY A 81 -11.48 0.04 -14.62
C GLY A 81 -12.59 0.30 -13.59
N PHE A 82 -13.82 -0.11 -13.96
CA PHE A 82 -14.96 -0.05 -13.06
C PHE A 82 -15.00 -1.32 -12.22
N GLN A 83 -14.80 -1.19 -10.93
CA GLN A 83 -14.83 -2.30 -9.98
C GLN A 83 -15.57 -1.86 -8.72
N ASP A 84 -16.33 -2.79 -8.13
CA ASP A 84 -16.97 -2.59 -6.82
C ASP A 84 -15.91 -2.56 -5.71
N GLY A 85 -16.25 -1.98 -4.56
CA GLY A 85 -15.39 -1.92 -3.39
C GLY A 85 -14.57 -0.64 -3.28
N ALA A 86 -13.44 -0.73 -2.62
CA ALA A 86 -12.54 0.38 -2.38
C ALA A 86 -11.12 0.09 -2.85
N PHE A 87 -10.44 1.11 -3.35
CA PHE A 87 -9.00 1.05 -3.62
C PHE A 87 -8.25 1.79 -2.52
N TRP A 88 -7.41 1.08 -1.80
CA TRP A 88 -6.50 1.63 -0.82
C TRP A 88 -5.17 1.92 -1.47
N PHE A 89 -4.68 3.15 -1.26
CA PHE A 89 -3.34 3.57 -1.67
C PHE A 89 -2.52 3.85 -0.43
N TYR A 90 -1.29 3.36 -0.39
CA TYR A 90 -0.39 3.51 0.74
C TYR A 90 0.91 4.15 0.30
N LEU A 91 1.28 5.22 0.98
CA LEU A 91 2.52 5.95 0.76
C LEU A 91 3.19 6.22 2.11
N PRO A 92 4.22 5.49 2.48
CA PRO A 92 5.05 5.86 3.61
C PRO A 92 6.00 7.00 3.21
N VAL A 93 6.04 8.04 4.03
CA VAL A 93 6.92 9.20 3.81
C VAL A 93 7.75 9.51 5.05
N ILE A 94 8.92 10.08 4.84
CA ILE A 94 9.75 10.64 5.89
C ILE A 94 10.20 12.05 5.49
N ASN A 95 9.84 13.05 6.29
CA ASN A 95 10.31 14.42 6.07
C ASN A 95 11.76 14.54 6.57
N ARG A 96 12.68 14.79 5.65
CA ARG A 96 14.09 15.06 5.94
C ARG A 96 14.45 16.55 5.81
N HIS A 97 13.48 17.38 5.49
CA HIS A 97 13.69 18.83 5.41
C HIS A 97 13.51 19.44 6.79
N ALA A 98 14.58 20.01 7.35
CA ALA A 98 14.58 20.51 8.73
C ALA A 98 13.68 21.74 8.92
N GLU A 99 13.53 22.58 7.89
CA GLU A 99 12.83 23.87 7.96
C GLU A 99 11.42 23.81 7.36
N GLU A 100 11.15 22.89 6.43
CA GLU A 100 9.85 22.75 5.81
C GLU A 100 9.01 21.70 6.52
N THR A 101 7.89 22.12 7.07
CA THR A 101 6.97 21.24 7.82
C THR A 101 5.61 21.10 7.14
N GLN A 102 5.38 21.84 6.05
CA GLN A 102 4.11 21.82 5.31
C GLN A 102 4.32 21.26 3.91
N TRP A 103 3.56 20.23 3.59
CA TRP A 103 3.57 19.60 2.28
C TRP A 103 2.14 19.52 1.73
N LEU A 104 1.98 19.79 0.45
CA LEU A 104 0.71 19.68 -0.24
C LEU A 104 0.67 18.35 -1.01
N LEU A 105 -0.28 17.48 -0.66
CA LEU A 105 -0.61 16.31 -1.47
C LEU A 105 -1.62 16.71 -2.53
N VAL A 106 -1.27 16.55 -3.80
CA VAL A 106 -2.15 16.85 -4.94
C VAL A 106 -2.57 15.56 -5.62
N GLN A 107 -3.89 15.35 -5.71
CA GLN A 107 -4.49 14.31 -6.52
C GLN A 107 -5.14 14.97 -7.72
N GLU A 108 -4.61 14.71 -8.92
CA GLU A 108 -4.98 15.45 -10.14
C GLU A 108 -6.29 14.95 -10.78
N TYR A 109 -6.82 13.79 -10.36
CA TYR A 109 -8.03 13.24 -10.93
C TYR A 109 -9.28 13.82 -10.25
N ALA A 110 -10.02 14.65 -10.98
CA ALA A 110 -11.14 15.43 -10.45
C ALA A 110 -12.47 14.67 -10.34
N LEU A 111 -12.56 13.45 -10.87
CA LEU A 111 -13.82 12.69 -10.96
C LEU A 111 -13.90 11.58 -9.90
N SER A 112 -13.43 11.85 -8.68
CA SER A 112 -13.55 10.91 -7.57
C SER A 112 -14.86 11.18 -6.81
N ASP A 113 -15.74 10.19 -6.74
CA ASP A 113 -17.01 10.29 -5.99
C ASP A 113 -16.73 10.40 -4.49
N GLN A 114 -15.83 9.59 -3.99
CA GLN A 114 -15.39 9.60 -2.60
C GLN A 114 -13.88 9.42 -2.51
N LEU A 115 -13.24 10.29 -1.75
CA LEU A 115 -11.81 10.24 -1.46
C LEU A 115 -11.58 10.47 0.02
N ASP A 116 -11.03 9.49 0.70
CA ASP A 116 -10.69 9.55 2.12
C ASP A 116 -9.16 9.51 2.29
N LEU A 117 -8.59 10.53 2.91
CA LEU A 117 -7.18 10.60 3.27
C LEU A 117 -7.00 10.34 4.76
N TYR A 118 -6.17 9.37 5.10
CA TYR A 118 -5.78 9.06 6.47
C TYR A 118 -4.28 9.29 6.65
N LEU A 119 -3.91 10.21 7.51
CA LEU A 119 -2.52 10.51 7.88
C LEU A 119 -2.23 9.88 9.23
N ARG A 120 -1.32 8.91 9.27
CA ARG A 120 -0.87 8.30 10.51
C ARG A 120 0.54 8.77 10.87
N TYR A 121 0.67 9.37 12.04
CA TYR A 121 1.92 9.87 12.58
C TYR A 121 2.67 8.82 13.40
N PRO A 122 3.99 9.02 13.64
CA PRO A 122 4.80 8.09 14.43
C PRO A 122 4.32 7.89 15.88
N ASP A 123 3.64 8.89 16.45
CA ASP A 123 3.04 8.85 17.80
C ASP A 123 1.74 8.03 17.85
N GLY A 124 1.27 7.52 16.70
CA GLY A 124 0.05 6.73 16.57
C GLY A 124 -1.20 7.56 16.29
N ARG A 125 -1.14 8.89 16.31
CA ARG A 125 -2.25 9.78 15.94
C ARG A 125 -2.62 9.56 14.48
N VAL A 126 -3.93 9.55 14.21
CA VAL A 126 -4.48 9.47 12.86
C VAL A 126 -5.35 10.68 12.61
N GLU A 127 -5.11 11.38 11.52
CA GLU A 127 -5.99 12.42 10.99
C GLU A 127 -6.74 11.88 9.77
N HIS A 128 -7.99 12.32 9.60
CA HIS A 128 -8.85 11.93 8.49
C HIS A 128 -9.39 13.18 7.80
N GLN A 129 -9.33 13.17 6.47
CA GLN A 129 -9.93 14.18 5.62
C GLN A 129 -10.73 13.48 4.51
N ALA A 130 -12.01 13.86 4.36
CA ALA A 130 -12.88 13.36 3.31
C ALA A 130 -13.06 14.42 2.23
N SER A 131 -13.06 13.98 0.97
CA SER A 131 -13.27 14.81 -0.22
C SER A 131 -14.02 14.00 -1.29
N GLY A 132 -14.24 14.59 -2.47
CA GLY A 132 -14.92 13.96 -3.60
C GLY A 132 -16.32 14.53 -3.83
N ASP A 133 -17.00 14.06 -4.89
CA ASP A 133 -18.26 14.62 -5.33
C ASP A 133 -19.43 14.38 -4.36
N HIS A 134 -19.32 13.37 -3.51
CA HIS A 134 -20.28 13.12 -2.44
C HIS A 134 -20.12 14.05 -1.23
N GLN A 135 -19.06 14.88 -1.20
CA GLN A 135 -18.84 15.84 -0.13
C GLN A 135 -19.33 17.25 -0.50
N PRO A 136 -19.76 18.07 0.49
CA PRO A 136 -20.05 19.48 0.24
C PRO A 136 -18.87 20.21 -0.40
N PHE A 137 -19.17 21.17 -1.28
CA PHE A 137 -18.13 21.93 -1.99
C PHE A 137 -17.12 22.63 -1.06
N ALA A 138 -17.53 23.00 0.15
CA ALA A 138 -16.65 23.60 1.15
C ALA A 138 -15.53 22.67 1.65
N ASN A 139 -15.63 21.37 1.37
CA ASN A 139 -14.63 20.34 1.77
C ASN A 139 -13.69 19.96 0.60
N ARG A 140 -13.77 20.66 -0.53
CA ARG A 140 -12.95 20.40 -1.71
C ARG A 140 -11.70 21.27 -1.72
#